data_d8a8728cc77cfaf977b3d160da68d3ba
#
_entry.id   d8a8728cc77cfaf977b3d160da68d3ba
#
_cell.length_a   1.000
_cell.length_b   1.000
_cell.length_c   1.000
_cell.angle_alpha   90.00
_cell.angle_beta   90.00
_cell.angle_gamma   90.00
#
_symmetry.space_group_name_H-M   'P 1'
#
loop_
_entity.id
_entity.type
_entity.pdbx_description
1 polymer ?
#
loop_
_entity_poly.entity_id
_entity_poly.type
_entity_poly.pdbx_seq_one_letter_code
_entity_poly.pdbx_strand_id
1 'polypeptide(L)'
;MSAGLASKVLTFLSQGDGTKAASPIDDLTKREKDILRLVSKGKSNKEVANDLNLQEKTIKHYMTVIMGKLHARNRVEAALIGHEVWRNSE
;
A
#
# COMPACT_ATOMS: atom_id res chain seq x y z
N MET A 1 6.27 24.75 -3.38
CA MET A 1 6.48 24.41 -3.06
C MET A 1 6.53 24.11 -3.14
N SER A 2 6.43 24.08 -3.32
CA SER A 2 6.62 23.61 -3.13
C SER A 2 7.02 23.11 -2.76
N ALA A 3 7.13 23.62 -3.64
CA ALA A 3 7.88 23.27 -2.72
C ALA A 3 7.10 23.10 -1.81
N GLY A 4 6.34 23.87 -1.92
CA GLY A 4 5.60 23.72 -0.97
C GLY A 4 5.21 22.38 -0.79
N LEU A 5 4.69 21.79 -1.73
CA LEU A 5 4.30 20.50 -1.57
C LEU A 5 5.43 19.64 -1.23
N ALA A 6 6.42 19.77 -1.95
CA ALA A 6 7.53 18.96 -1.68
C ALA A 6 8.04 19.28 -0.31
N SER A 7 8.05 20.51 0.03
CA SER A 7 8.58 20.79 1.28
C SER A 7 7.68 20.35 2.37
N LYS A 8 6.38 20.34 2.12
CA LYS A 8 5.54 19.87 3.05
C LYS A 8 5.76 18.46 3.28
N VAL A 9 5.98 17.74 2.30
CA VAL A 9 6.20 16.35 2.42
C VAL A 9 7.50 16.15 3.15
N LEU A 10 8.48 16.89 2.83
CA LEU A 10 9.70 16.76 3.49
C LEU A 10 9.61 17.11 4.93
N THR A 11 8.90 18.14 5.22
CA THR A 11 8.73 18.55 6.55
C THR A 11 8.06 17.47 7.33
N PHE A 12 7.05 16.91 6.74
CA PHE A 12 6.33 15.86 7.34
C PHE A 12 7.25 14.71 7.63
N LEU A 13 8.06 14.36 6.72
CA LEU A 13 8.95 13.28 6.90
C LEU A 13 9.95 13.60 7.94
N SER A 14 10.39 14.78 7.96
CA SER A 14 11.38 15.05 8.87
C SER A 14 10.89 15.05 10.25
N GLN A 15 9.70 15.45 10.44
CA GLN A 15 9.31 15.38 11.69
C GLN A 15 8.96 14.17 12.05
N GLY A 16 8.85 13.56 11.29
CA GLY A 16 8.54 12.34 11.62
C GLY A 16 9.45 11.78 12.39
N ASP A 17 9.97 12.21 12.59
CA ASP A 17 10.60 11.78 13.31
C ASP A 17 10.35 10.87 13.86
N GLY A 18 10.38 10.78 13.70
CA GLY A 18 10.28 9.99 14.09
C GLY A 18 9.52 9.19 13.95
N THR A 19 9.23 9.29 13.90
CA THR A 19 8.33 8.78 13.86
C THR A 19 8.15 7.98 13.15
N LYS A 20 8.38 7.56 12.99
CA LYS A 20 8.09 6.78 12.35
C LYS A 20 7.18 7.07 11.65
N ALA A 21 7.36 7.65 10.99
CA ALA A 21 6.52 8.02 10.15
C ALA A 21 5.69 7.07 9.71
N ALA A 22 4.61 7.30 9.69
CA ALA A 22 3.70 6.36 9.29
C ALA A 22 3.90 6.10 7.85
N SER A 23 4.04 4.89 7.52
CA SER A 23 4.05 4.48 6.17
C SER A 23 2.62 4.40 5.70
N PRO A 24 2.32 4.60 4.43
CA PRO A 24 0.95 4.49 3.95
C PRO A 24 0.33 3.15 4.28
N ILE A 25 1.13 2.12 4.41
CA ILE A 25 0.56 0.83 4.67
C ILE A 25 0.34 0.56 6.15
N ASP A 26 0.67 1.48 7.02
CA ASP A 26 0.48 1.25 8.44
C ASP A 26 -0.97 1.14 8.85
N ASP A 27 -1.87 1.66 8.06
CA ASP A 27 -3.28 1.55 8.36
C ASP A 27 -3.87 0.24 7.89
N LEU A 28 -3.12 -0.56 7.21
CA LEU A 28 -3.64 -1.82 6.70
C LEU A 28 -3.54 -2.90 7.77
N THR A 29 -4.51 -3.79 7.78
CA THR A 29 -4.45 -4.94 8.67
C THR A 29 -3.42 -5.90 8.11
N LYS A 30 -3.08 -6.91 8.89
CA LYS A 30 -2.11 -7.89 8.44
C LYS A 30 -2.58 -8.57 7.16
N ARG A 31 -3.86 -8.93 7.08
CA ARG A 31 -4.36 -9.59 5.88
C ARG A 31 -4.30 -8.63 4.68
N GLU A 32 -4.60 -7.38 4.90
CA GLU A 32 -4.55 -6.40 3.83
C GLU A 32 -3.11 -6.23 3.34
N LYS A 33 -2.16 -6.25 4.26
CA LYS A 33 -0.77 -6.14 3.87
C LYS A 33 -0.34 -7.36 3.05
N ASP A 34 -0.80 -8.55 3.45
CA ASP A 34 -0.46 -9.75 2.72
C ASP A 34 -0.98 -9.66 1.29
N ILE A 35 -2.20 -9.18 1.13
CA ILE A 35 -2.80 -9.05 -0.19
C ILE A 35 -2.04 -8.02 -1.01
N LEU A 36 -1.76 -6.87 -0.43
CA LEU A 36 -1.07 -5.83 -1.16
C LEU A 36 0.33 -6.27 -1.56
N ARG A 37 0.99 -7.03 -0.70
CA ARG A 37 2.32 -7.49 -1.02
C ARG A 37 2.29 -8.38 -2.27
N LEU A 38 1.31 -9.26 -2.38
CA LEU A 38 1.21 -10.12 -3.55
C LEU A 38 0.83 -9.31 -4.78
N VAL A 39 -0.06 -8.34 -4.61
CA VAL A 39 -0.44 -7.50 -5.72
C VAL A 39 0.77 -6.70 -6.21
N SER A 40 1.63 -6.27 -5.29
CA SER A 40 2.81 -5.51 -5.64
C SER A 40 3.81 -6.34 -6.44
N LYS A 41 3.69 -7.67 -6.34
CA LYS A 41 4.54 -8.55 -7.10
C LYS A 41 3.97 -8.84 -8.48
N GLY A 42 2.85 -8.23 -8.81
CA GLY A 42 2.24 -8.40 -10.11
C GLY A 42 1.21 -9.50 -10.21
N LYS A 43 0.76 -10.03 -9.08
CA LYS A 43 -0.21 -11.11 -9.12
C LYS A 43 -1.61 -10.59 -9.36
N SER A 44 -2.41 -11.38 -10.05
CA SER A 44 -3.78 -11.03 -10.31
C SER A 44 -4.64 -11.37 -9.10
N ASN A 45 -5.88 -10.91 -9.08
CA ASN A 45 -6.76 -11.23 -7.97
C ASN A 45 -6.93 -12.74 -7.83
N LYS A 46 -6.99 -13.43 -8.93
CA LYS A 46 -7.14 -14.86 -8.89
C LYS A 46 -5.92 -15.53 -8.28
N GLU A 47 -4.75 -15.04 -8.64
CA GLU A 47 -3.53 -15.60 -8.11
C GLU A 47 -3.40 -15.30 -6.62
N VAL A 48 -3.76 -14.11 -6.22
CA VAL A 48 -3.70 -13.73 -4.83
C VAL A 48 -4.68 -14.61 -4.04
N ALA A 49 -5.87 -14.80 -4.59
CA ALA A 49 -6.88 -15.61 -3.93
C ALA A 49 -6.36 -17.04 -3.74
N ASN A 50 -5.73 -17.59 -4.74
CA ASN A 50 -5.20 -18.92 -4.65
C ASN A 50 -4.08 -18.98 -3.61
N ASP A 51 -3.22 -18.01 -3.59
CA ASP A 51 -2.10 -17.99 -2.65
C ASP A 51 -2.58 -17.92 -1.21
N LEU A 52 -3.66 -17.22 -0.98
CA LEU A 52 -4.16 -17.03 0.37
C LEU A 52 -5.35 -17.93 0.71
N ASN A 53 -5.72 -18.76 -0.23
CA ASN A 53 -6.83 -19.68 -0.05
C ASN A 53 -8.12 -18.91 0.23
N LEU A 54 -8.35 -17.89 -0.54
CA LEU A 54 -9.55 -17.06 -0.46
C LEU A 54 -10.23 -17.04 -1.81
N GLN A 55 -11.39 -16.43 -1.88
CA GLN A 55 -12.11 -16.32 -3.14
C GLN A 55 -11.71 -15.04 -3.84
N GLU A 56 -11.77 -15.08 -5.15
CA GLU A 56 -11.38 -13.91 -5.93
C GLU A 56 -12.22 -12.70 -5.60
N LYS A 57 -13.52 -12.89 -5.36
CA LYS A 57 -14.37 -11.78 -5.07
C LYS A 57 -13.99 -11.19 -3.70
N THR A 58 -13.47 -11.98 -2.80
CA THR A 58 -13.01 -11.51 -1.52
C THR A 58 -11.79 -10.60 -1.73
N ILE A 59 -10.91 -10.97 -2.66
CA ILE A 59 -9.75 -10.16 -2.95
C ILE A 59 -10.19 -8.83 -3.55
N LYS A 60 -11.20 -8.83 -4.40
CA LYS A 60 -11.68 -7.60 -4.98
C LYS A 60 -12.17 -6.67 -3.89
N HIS A 61 -12.87 -7.21 -2.91
CA HIS A 61 -13.39 -6.40 -1.83
C HIS A 61 -12.23 -5.84 -1.02
N TYR A 62 -11.24 -6.67 -0.71
CA TYR A 62 -10.09 -6.21 0.03
C TYR A 62 -9.35 -5.12 -0.73
N MET A 63 -9.24 -5.26 -2.05
CA MET A 63 -8.54 -4.25 -2.84
C MET A 63 -9.25 -2.91 -2.79
N THR A 64 -10.58 -2.92 -2.75
CA THR A 64 -11.32 -1.68 -2.66
C THR A 64 -11.00 -0.99 -1.33
N VAL A 65 -10.96 -1.76 -0.25
CA VAL A 65 -10.67 -1.21 1.05
C VAL A 65 -9.22 -0.73 1.11
N ILE A 66 -8.30 -1.53 0.59
CA ILE A 66 -6.88 -1.15 0.58
C ILE A 66 -6.67 0.13 -0.19
N MET A 67 -7.25 0.23 -1.38
CA MET A 67 -7.08 1.44 -2.18
C MET A 67 -7.63 2.65 -1.45
N GLY A 68 -8.71 2.48 -0.72
CA GLY A 68 -9.28 3.58 0.04
C GLY A 68 -8.33 4.02 1.14
N LYS A 69 -7.73 3.07 1.84
CA LYS A 69 -6.82 3.40 2.92
C LYS A 69 -5.53 4.03 2.41
N LEU A 70 -5.09 3.64 1.23
CA LEU A 70 -3.88 4.19 0.66
C LEU A 70 -4.14 5.47 -0.14
N HIS A 71 -5.39 5.81 -0.34
CA HIS A 71 -5.79 6.92 -1.18
C HIS A 71 -5.26 6.71 -2.61
N ALA A 72 -5.22 5.45 -3.03
CA ALA A 72 -4.76 5.11 -4.36
C ALA A 72 -5.92 5.19 -5.32
N ARG A 73 -5.73 5.70 -6.50
CA ARG A 73 -6.78 5.86 -7.47
C ARG A 73 -7.12 4.57 -8.19
N ASN A 74 -6.17 3.67 -8.27
CA ASN A 74 -6.41 2.43 -8.95
C ASN A 74 -5.43 1.39 -8.45
N ARG A 75 -5.56 0.19 -8.96
CA ARG A 75 -4.76 -0.93 -8.52
C ARG A 75 -3.28 -0.71 -8.78
N VAL A 76 -2.95 -0.08 -9.89
CA VAL A 76 -1.57 0.15 -10.24
C VAL A 76 -0.92 1.08 -9.23
N GLU A 77 -1.63 2.12 -8.82
CA GLU A 77 -1.11 3.02 -7.81
C GLU A 77 -0.89 2.29 -6.51
N ALA A 78 -1.85 1.45 -6.13
CA ALA A 78 -1.72 0.70 -4.89
C ALA A 78 -0.50 -0.21 -4.95
N ALA A 79 -0.31 -0.86 -6.08
CA ALA A 79 0.82 -1.77 -6.25
C ALA A 79 2.14 -1.02 -6.19
N LEU A 80 2.18 0.17 -6.76
CA LEU A 80 3.39 0.97 -6.74
C LEU A 80 3.72 1.43 -5.32
N ILE A 81 2.71 1.81 -4.57
CA ILE A 81 2.93 2.21 -3.20
C ILE A 81 3.51 1.05 -2.40
N GLY A 82 2.93 -0.13 -2.56
CA GLY A 82 3.42 -1.31 -1.88
C GLY A 82 4.84 -1.65 -2.28
N HIS A 83 5.11 -1.57 -3.57
CA HIS A 83 6.42 -1.90 -4.09
C HIS A 83 7.47 -0.95 -3.51
N GLU A 84 7.15 0.33 -3.46
CA GLU A 84 8.08 1.30 -2.95
C GLU A 84 8.37 1.08 -1.46
N VAL A 85 7.33 0.84 -0.70
CA VAL A 85 7.49 0.64 0.73
C VAL A 85 8.30 -0.62 1.04
N TRP A 86 7.96 -1.73 0.42
CA TRP A 86 8.65 -2.96 0.76
C TRP A 86 10.01 -3.12 0.09
N ARG A 87 10.22 -2.41 -0.98
CA ARG A 87 11.51 -2.43 -1.62
C ARG A 87 12.56 -1.90 -0.67
N ASN A 88 12.20 -0.86 0.07
CA ASN A 88 13.13 -0.27 1.00
C ASN A 88 13.35 -1.10 2.25
N SER A 89 12.44 -1.95 2.58
CA SER A 89 12.61 -2.74 3.77
C SER A 89 13.25 -4.07 3.50
N GLU A 90 13.41 -4.40 2.27
CA GLU A 90 14.09 -5.62 1.96
C GLU A 90 15.45 -5.36 1.41
#